data_dea2ce62dfcee093959bd794e3be450d
#
_entry.id   dea2ce62dfcee093959bd794e3be450d
#
_cell.length_a   1.000
_cell.length_b   1.000
_cell.length_c   1.000
_cell.angle_alpha   90.00
_cell.angle_beta   90.00
_cell.angle_gamma   90.00
#
_symmetry.space_group_name_H-M   'P 1'
#
loop_
_entity.id
_entity.type
_entity.pdbx_description
1 polymer ?
#
loop_
_entity_poly.entity_id
_entity_poly.type
_entity_poly.pdbx_seq_one_letter_code
_entity_poly.pdbx_strand_id
1 'polypeptide(L)'
;MPDEQTETSQSAPSGVRFKGRLTKGCRTLVAALAVVLVVISGFVYWVLATLNPDIGLGGLQARTVAYSASHHLYWTSAVKSAKVSRAYADPTSGPIAQVNARLKDETSVDQAAELLASTHRKADSSQVPLSVTLSWHLNGTDISVNFSCDDSPDNIRASTQRELSPVGKAKSVTRGEPDGSIHADYGTVDAAPASITEPTSPDFYKTFTLNNWNVTYSPTKDGSYSNPPVTRVIAAARQASPAGTIELSGNTLSVTGLVTDDDQGLTPEAAAPVVHAVADCHTAGLTTLQLNSWSPDTTSSVADPWLTFTCNNGTWTPTHESTRGQDEAAILNKAAEL
;
A
#
# COMPACT_ATOMS: atom_id res chain seq x y z
N MET A 1 -12.57 94.51 -2.47
CA MET A 1 -13.16 94.50 -3.83
C MET A 1 -13.62 93.11 -4.09
N PRO A 2 -14.87 92.98 -4.45
CA PRO A 2 -15.57 91.66 -4.43
C PRO A 2 -15.56 91.01 -5.77
N ASP A 3 -15.69 89.69 -5.83
CA ASP A 3 -16.18 88.96 -6.99
C ASP A 3 -16.81 87.71 -6.51
N GLU A 4 -17.97 87.67 -6.51
CA GLU A 4 -19.06 87.15 -7.34
C GLU A 4 -19.07 85.60 -7.46
N GLN A 5 -19.91 85.04 -6.61
CA GLN A 5 -20.34 83.64 -6.64
C GLN A 5 -21.33 83.44 -7.78
N THR A 6 -21.04 82.47 -8.65
CA THR A 6 -22.00 81.98 -9.59
C THR A 6 -22.41 80.54 -9.13
N GLU A 7 -23.57 80.45 -8.50
CA GLU A 7 -24.25 79.19 -8.24
C GLU A 7 -24.78 78.59 -9.55
N THR A 8 -24.23 77.46 -9.93
CA THR A 8 -24.80 76.59 -11.00
C THR A 8 -25.64 75.53 -10.33
N SER A 9 -26.91 75.73 -10.30
CA SER A 9 -27.93 74.72 -9.94
C SER A 9 -27.91 73.57 -10.93
N GLN A 10 -27.34 72.39 -10.54
CA GLN A 10 -27.54 71.16 -11.25
C GLN A 10 -28.83 70.50 -10.76
N SER A 11 -29.81 70.48 -11.62
CA SER A 11 -31.05 69.71 -11.51
C SER A 11 -30.73 68.20 -11.59
N ALA A 12 -31.04 67.48 -10.52
CA ALA A 12 -30.97 66.03 -10.47
C ALA A 12 -31.93 65.35 -11.50
N PRO A 13 -31.51 64.35 -12.22
CA PRO A 13 -32.42 63.64 -13.11
C PRO A 13 -33.43 62.83 -12.28
N SER A 14 -34.70 63.08 -12.54
CA SER A 14 -35.84 62.35 -11.97
C SER A 14 -35.72 60.84 -12.33
N GLY A 15 -35.39 60.03 -11.32
CA GLY A 15 -35.39 58.56 -11.44
C GLY A 15 -36.77 58.04 -11.78
N VAL A 16 -36.95 57.61 -13.00
CA VAL A 16 -38.12 56.90 -13.44
C VAL A 16 -38.15 55.52 -12.73
N ARG A 17 -38.90 55.48 -11.62
CA ARG A 17 -39.23 54.22 -10.96
C ARG A 17 -40.22 53.45 -11.88
N PHE A 18 -39.70 52.56 -12.70
CA PHE A 18 -40.50 51.52 -13.38
C PHE A 18 -41.12 50.59 -12.32
N LYS A 19 -42.24 50.98 -11.73
CA LYS A 19 -43.13 50.04 -11.05
C LYS A 19 -43.95 49.30 -12.13
N GLY A 20 -43.28 48.44 -12.88
CA GLY A 20 -43.95 47.49 -13.76
C GLY A 20 -44.72 46.49 -12.90
N ARG A 21 -46.00 46.67 -12.68
CA ARG A 21 -46.93 45.60 -12.25
C ARG A 21 -46.91 44.50 -13.29
N LEU A 22 -46.07 43.47 -13.09
CA LEU A 22 -46.17 42.25 -13.88
C LEU A 22 -47.62 41.74 -13.81
N THR A 23 -48.29 41.74 -14.93
CA THR A 23 -49.66 41.19 -15.07
C THR A 23 -49.68 39.73 -14.63
N LYS A 24 -50.78 39.23 -14.07
CA LYS A 24 -50.89 37.85 -13.58
C LYS A 24 -50.38 36.80 -14.61
N GLY A 25 -50.59 37.04 -15.89
CA GLY A 25 -50.09 36.18 -16.98
C GLY A 25 -48.56 36.18 -17.12
N CYS A 26 -47.87 37.29 -16.88
CA CYS A 26 -46.43 37.37 -16.97
C CYS A 26 -45.76 36.65 -15.76
N ARG A 27 -46.40 36.66 -14.59
CA ARG A 27 -45.91 35.88 -13.42
C ARG A 27 -46.03 34.39 -13.60
N THR A 28 -47.13 33.91 -14.19
CA THR A 28 -47.29 32.49 -14.50
C THR A 28 -46.33 32.04 -15.58
N LEU A 29 -46.02 32.83 -16.58
CA LEU A 29 -45.07 32.51 -17.64
C LEU A 29 -43.63 32.44 -17.10
N VAL A 30 -43.23 33.38 -16.22
CA VAL A 30 -41.93 33.36 -15.55
C VAL A 30 -41.79 32.15 -14.60
N ALA A 31 -42.85 31.80 -13.86
CA ALA A 31 -42.87 30.64 -13.01
C ALA A 31 -42.75 29.33 -13.83
N ALA A 32 -43.49 29.22 -14.95
CA ALA A 32 -43.39 28.06 -15.82
C ALA A 32 -42.01 27.92 -16.46
N LEU A 33 -41.42 29.03 -16.90
CA LEU A 33 -40.04 29.04 -17.44
C LEU A 33 -38.99 28.64 -16.39
N ALA A 34 -39.15 29.10 -15.15
CA ALA A 34 -38.30 28.69 -14.05
C ALA A 34 -38.41 27.17 -13.77
N VAL A 35 -39.61 26.61 -13.76
CA VAL A 35 -39.83 25.17 -13.60
C VAL A 35 -39.17 24.39 -14.71
N VAL A 36 -39.34 24.80 -15.98
CA VAL A 36 -38.72 24.18 -17.13
C VAL A 36 -37.20 24.21 -17.04
N LEU A 37 -36.61 25.32 -16.63
CA LEU A 37 -35.18 25.46 -16.45
C LEU A 37 -34.66 24.52 -15.32
N VAL A 38 -35.39 24.41 -14.24
CA VAL A 38 -35.03 23.49 -13.13
C VAL A 38 -35.09 22.03 -13.62
N VAL A 39 -36.12 21.65 -14.36
CA VAL A 39 -36.27 20.28 -14.92
C VAL A 39 -35.16 19.99 -15.92
N ILE A 40 -34.85 20.92 -16.82
CA ILE A 40 -33.78 20.74 -17.82
C ILE A 40 -32.41 20.66 -17.08
N SER A 41 -32.17 21.55 -16.15
CA SER A 41 -30.92 21.53 -15.36
C SER A 41 -30.77 20.22 -14.56
N GLY A 42 -31.86 19.75 -13.96
CA GLY A 42 -31.89 18.48 -13.23
C GLY A 42 -31.62 17.28 -14.16
N PHE A 43 -32.20 17.28 -15.35
CA PHE A 43 -31.99 16.25 -16.35
C PHE A 43 -30.54 16.25 -16.89
N VAL A 44 -30.01 17.42 -17.23
CA VAL A 44 -28.61 17.59 -17.67
C VAL A 44 -27.65 17.14 -16.56
N TYR A 45 -27.93 17.57 -15.32
CA TYR A 45 -27.13 17.09 -14.18
C TYR A 45 -27.19 15.57 -14.01
N TRP A 46 -28.40 14.98 -14.13
CA TRP A 46 -28.56 13.53 -14.02
C TRP A 46 -27.79 12.78 -15.11
N VAL A 47 -27.84 13.24 -16.36
CA VAL A 47 -27.08 12.67 -17.47
C VAL A 47 -25.58 12.81 -17.24
N LEU A 48 -25.11 13.98 -16.83
CA LEU A 48 -23.69 14.21 -16.53
C LEU A 48 -23.20 13.36 -15.36
N ALA A 49 -24.00 13.24 -14.30
CA ALA A 49 -23.68 12.41 -13.14
C ALA A 49 -23.68 10.90 -13.47
N THR A 50 -24.45 10.47 -14.45
CA THR A 50 -24.46 9.09 -14.94
C THR A 50 -23.22 8.79 -15.79
N LEU A 51 -22.80 9.76 -16.61
CA LEU A 51 -21.62 9.63 -17.47
C LEU A 51 -20.30 9.86 -16.70
N ASN A 52 -20.35 10.68 -15.66
CA ASN A 52 -19.19 10.97 -14.80
C ASN A 52 -19.61 10.92 -13.32
N PRO A 53 -19.45 9.78 -12.65
CA PRO A 53 -19.84 9.59 -11.24
C PRO A 53 -19.21 10.59 -10.27
N ASP A 54 -18.06 11.19 -10.64
CA ASP A 54 -17.39 12.18 -9.80
C ASP A 54 -18.18 13.50 -9.68
N ILE A 55 -18.98 13.86 -10.67
CA ILE A 55 -19.90 15.02 -10.63
C ILE A 55 -21.15 14.69 -9.80
N GLY A 56 -21.49 13.41 -9.66
CA GLY A 56 -22.67 12.90 -8.97
C GLY A 56 -22.53 12.84 -7.44
N LEU A 57 -23.49 12.13 -6.83
CA LEU A 57 -23.54 11.94 -5.38
C LEU A 57 -22.29 11.20 -4.85
N GLY A 58 -21.75 10.25 -5.58
CA GLY A 58 -20.57 9.50 -5.19
C GLY A 58 -19.33 10.38 -4.98
N GLY A 59 -19.05 11.27 -5.93
CA GLY A 59 -17.94 12.22 -5.80
C GLY A 59 -18.15 13.23 -4.69
N LEU A 60 -19.40 13.68 -4.47
CA LEU A 60 -19.73 14.58 -3.33
C LEU A 60 -19.51 13.85 -1.99
N GLN A 61 -19.95 12.59 -1.87
CA GLN A 61 -19.75 11.77 -0.67
C GLN A 61 -18.26 11.54 -0.41
N ALA A 62 -17.48 11.16 -1.44
CA ALA A 62 -16.04 10.97 -1.32
C ALA A 62 -15.34 12.24 -0.79
N ARG A 63 -15.66 13.39 -1.35
CA ARG A 63 -15.13 14.69 -0.87
C ARG A 63 -15.55 14.99 0.55
N THR A 64 -16.80 14.79 0.91
CA THR A 64 -17.32 15.03 2.26
C THR A 64 -16.58 14.16 3.29
N VAL A 65 -16.44 12.87 3.03
CA VAL A 65 -15.71 11.93 3.91
C VAL A 65 -14.23 12.32 4.01
N ALA A 66 -13.56 12.56 2.89
CA ALA A 66 -12.14 12.91 2.88
C ALA A 66 -11.85 14.23 3.62
N TYR A 67 -12.66 15.27 3.40
CA TYR A 67 -12.50 16.56 4.10
C TYR A 67 -12.85 16.46 5.58
N SER A 68 -13.90 15.71 5.96
CA SER A 68 -14.23 15.44 7.36
C SER A 68 -13.11 14.71 8.08
N ALA A 69 -12.55 13.66 7.47
CA ALA A 69 -11.41 12.92 8.00
C ALA A 69 -10.16 13.82 8.13
N SER A 70 -9.83 14.56 7.07
CA SER A 70 -8.66 15.46 7.08
C SER A 70 -8.80 16.55 8.14
N HIS A 71 -10.00 17.14 8.30
CA HIS A 71 -10.28 18.13 9.32
C HIS A 71 -10.16 17.55 10.73
N HIS A 72 -10.75 16.37 10.98
CA HIS A 72 -10.61 15.71 12.27
C HIS A 72 -9.15 15.44 12.63
N LEU A 73 -8.39 14.89 11.69
CA LEU A 73 -6.97 14.62 11.86
C LEU A 73 -6.19 15.89 12.16
N TYR A 74 -6.41 16.97 11.39
CA TYR A 74 -5.69 18.23 11.56
C TYR A 74 -5.84 18.83 12.96
N TRP A 75 -7.01 18.70 13.59
CA TRP A 75 -7.28 19.23 14.94
C TRP A 75 -6.85 18.29 16.06
N THR A 76 -6.31 17.12 15.74
CA THR A 76 -5.82 16.18 16.76
C THR A 76 -4.39 16.54 17.18
N SER A 77 -4.12 16.53 18.48
CA SER A 77 -2.85 16.99 19.05
C SER A 77 -1.63 16.18 18.57
N ALA A 78 -1.81 14.90 18.20
CA ALA A 78 -0.77 14.03 17.68
C ALA A 78 -0.41 14.31 16.21
N VAL A 79 -1.22 15.09 15.48
CA VAL A 79 -1.03 15.32 14.06
C VAL A 79 -0.27 16.62 13.81
N LYS A 80 0.71 16.58 12.92
CA LYS A 80 1.49 17.73 12.45
C LYS A 80 0.85 18.38 11.22
N SER A 81 0.32 17.55 10.33
CA SER A 81 -0.42 18.01 9.14
C SER A 81 -1.32 16.91 8.62
N ALA A 82 -2.45 17.29 8.00
CA ALA A 82 -3.35 16.38 7.31
C ALA A 82 -3.80 17.02 6.00
N LYS A 83 -3.89 16.23 4.92
CA LYS A 83 -4.29 16.66 3.58
C LYS A 83 -5.13 15.59 2.91
N VAL A 84 -6.19 16.00 2.22
CA VAL A 84 -6.86 15.14 1.25
C VAL A 84 -5.90 14.84 0.12
N SER A 85 -5.65 13.56 -0.17
CA SER A 85 -4.82 13.13 -1.30
C SER A 85 -5.67 12.78 -2.53
N ARG A 86 -6.78 12.07 -2.32
CA ARG A 86 -7.75 11.73 -3.38
C ARG A 86 -9.16 11.76 -2.82
N ALA A 87 -10.10 12.30 -3.58
CA ALA A 87 -11.51 12.36 -3.22
C ALA A 87 -12.36 12.47 -4.50
N TYR A 88 -12.74 11.36 -5.07
CA TYR A 88 -13.49 11.28 -6.32
C TYR A 88 -14.32 10.00 -6.39
N ALA A 89 -15.21 9.89 -7.36
CA ALA A 89 -15.90 8.64 -7.68
C ALA A 89 -15.39 8.09 -9.01
N ASP A 90 -14.90 6.86 -8.98
CA ASP A 90 -14.46 6.12 -10.15
C ASP A 90 -15.64 5.31 -10.72
N PRO A 91 -15.82 5.24 -12.06
CA PRO A 91 -16.91 4.49 -12.68
C PRO A 91 -16.90 2.99 -12.36
N THR A 92 -15.75 2.42 -12.08
CA THR A 92 -15.55 0.99 -11.87
C THR A 92 -15.45 0.60 -10.40
N SER A 93 -14.78 1.42 -9.59
CA SER A 93 -14.51 1.14 -8.17
C SER A 93 -15.38 1.95 -7.19
N GLY A 94 -16.19 2.88 -7.72
CA GLY A 94 -17.07 3.71 -6.88
C GLY A 94 -16.36 4.89 -6.21
N PRO A 95 -16.93 5.43 -5.11
CA PRO A 95 -16.36 6.57 -4.41
C PRO A 95 -15.10 6.17 -3.63
N ILE A 96 -14.05 6.99 -3.70
CA ILE A 96 -12.76 6.80 -3.05
C ILE A 96 -12.41 8.05 -2.25
N ALA A 97 -12.06 7.86 -0.98
CA ALA A 97 -11.58 8.92 -0.09
C ALA A 97 -10.21 8.53 0.48
N GLN A 98 -9.20 9.37 0.24
CA GLN A 98 -7.84 9.13 0.73
C GLN A 98 -7.29 10.40 1.38
N VAL A 99 -6.69 10.22 2.55
CA VAL A 99 -6.10 11.30 3.35
C VAL A 99 -4.68 10.92 3.74
N ASN A 100 -3.74 11.86 3.56
CA ASN A 100 -2.38 11.71 4.07
C ASN A 100 -2.23 12.59 5.32
N ALA A 101 -1.77 11.98 6.40
CA ALA A 101 -1.48 12.68 7.64
C ALA A 101 -0.05 12.40 8.12
N ARG A 102 0.64 13.47 8.48
CA ARG A 102 1.93 13.38 9.16
C ARG A 102 1.71 13.56 10.65
N LEU A 103 2.10 12.55 11.43
CA LEU A 103 2.05 12.62 12.89
C LEU A 103 3.27 13.39 13.42
N LYS A 104 3.22 13.75 14.69
CA LYS A 104 4.40 14.19 15.42
C LYS A 104 5.32 12.99 15.64
N ASP A 105 6.61 13.26 15.61
CA ASP A 105 7.59 12.25 15.90
C ASP A 105 7.34 11.69 17.32
N GLU A 106 7.70 10.44 17.55
CA GLU A 106 7.48 9.69 18.80
C GLU A 106 5.99 9.47 19.17
N THR A 107 5.03 9.68 18.23
CA THR A 107 3.65 9.24 18.44
C THR A 107 3.63 7.72 18.57
N SER A 108 3.07 7.21 19.66
CA SER A 108 3.05 5.76 19.90
C SER A 108 2.11 5.02 18.92
N VAL A 109 2.33 3.72 18.75
CA VAL A 109 1.46 2.86 17.94
C VAL A 109 0.02 2.89 18.43
N ASP A 110 -0.19 2.87 19.76
CA ASP A 110 -1.53 2.95 20.36
C ASP A 110 -2.22 4.28 20.07
N GLN A 111 -1.48 5.38 20.10
CA GLN A 111 -2.02 6.69 19.74
C GLN A 111 -2.40 6.75 18.24
N ALA A 112 -1.57 6.17 17.37
CA ALA A 112 -1.89 6.09 15.94
C ALA A 112 -3.12 5.21 15.68
N ALA A 113 -3.24 4.07 16.37
CA ALA A 113 -4.39 3.17 16.28
C ALA A 113 -5.69 3.83 16.75
N GLU A 114 -5.66 4.54 17.90
CA GLU A 114 -6.83 5.28 18.39
C GLU A 114 -7.20 6.43 17.44
N LEU A 115 -6.23 7.11 16.87
CA LEU A 115 -6.45 8.17 15.90
C LEU A 115 -7.21 7.64 14.67
N LEU A 116 -6.79 6.50 14.10
CA LEU A 116 -7.47 5.87 12.97
C LEU A 116 -8.89 5.44 13.34
N ALA A 117 -9.07 4.78 14.49
CA ALA A 117 -10.38 4.36 14.97
C ALA A 117 -11.33 5.54 15.22
N SER A 118 -10.81 6.65 15.73
CA SER A 118 -11.61 7.88 15.92
C SER A 118 -11.92 8.57 14.60
N THR A 119 -11.03 8.50 13.62
CA THR A 119 -11.23 9.08 12.29
C THR A 119 -12.34 8.36 11.54
N HIS A 120 -12.42 7.04 11.61
CA HIS A 120 -13.52 6.26 11.06
C HIS A 120 -14.89 6.76 11.58
N ARG A 121 -15.03 6.88 12.90
CA ARG A 121 -16.28 7.36 13.53
C ARG A 121 -16.66 8.79 13.14
N LYS A 122 -15.68 9.67 12.99
CA LYS A 122 -15.90 11.09 12.72
C LYS A 122 -16.13 11.42 11.26
N ALA A 123 -15.53 10.63 10.37
CA ALA A 123 -15.68 10.82 8.93
C ALA A 123 -16.98 10.21 8.39
N ASP A 124 -17.68 9.38 9.20
CA ASP A 124 -18.85 8.58 8.75
C ASP A 124 -18.55 7.81 7.46
N SER A 125 -17.46 7.06 7.49
CA SER A 125 -16.95 6.34 6.33
C SER A 125 -17.74 5.07 5.98
N SER A 126 -18.90 4.87 6.60
CA SER A 126 -19.71 3.66 6.39
C SER A 126 -20.20 3.46 4.94
N GLN A 127 -20.24 4.52 4.14
CA GLN A 127 -20.72 4.49 2.75
C GLN A 127 -19.62 4.73 1.71
N VAL A 128 -18.44 5.17 2.13
CA VAL A 128 -17.31 5.51 1.24
C VAL A 128 -16.03 4.94 1.81
N PRO A 129 -15.35 4.05 1.11
CA PRO A 129 -14.05 3.55 1.52
C PRO A 129 -13.09 4.70 1.82
N LEU A 130 -12.63 4.76 3.07
CA LEU A 130 -11.67 5.75 3.53
C LEU A 130 -10.33 5.07 3.79
N SER A 131 -9.29 5.52 3.12
CA SER A 131 -7.93 5.14 3.47
C SER A 131 -7.12 6.32 3.99
N VAL A 132 -6.34 6.07 5.03
CA VAL A 132 -5.52 7.08 5.69
C VAL A 132 -4.07 6.63 5.68
N THR A 133 -3.22 7.38 5.00
CA THR A 133 -1.76 7.17 5.08
C THR A 133 -1.22 7.99 6.26
N LEU A 134 -0.66 7.29 7.25
CA LEU A 134 0.07 7.91 8.35
C LEU A 134 1.57 7.85 8.10
N SER A 135 2.26 8.96 8.35
CA SER A 135 3.72 9.02 8.28
C SER A 135 4.31 9.74 9.48
N TRP A 136 5.31 9.13 10.13
CA TRP A 136 6.04 9.73 11.26
C TRP A 136 7.32 8.97 11.55
N HIS A 137 8.09 9.47 12.50
CA HIS A 137 9.29 8.81 12.99
C HIS A 137 9.07 8.33 14.42
N LEU A 138 9.40 7.07 14.72
CA LEU A 138 9.24 6.45 16.03
C LEU A 138 10.44 5.57 16.36
N ASN A 139 11.14 5.85 17.47
CA ASN A 139 12.27 5.07 17.97
C ASN A 139 13.37 4.77 16.91
N GLY A 140 13.65 5.73 16.02
CA GLY A 140 14.62 5.54 14.94
C GLY A 140 14.06 4.89 13.67
N THR A 141 12.77 4.57 13.63
CA THR A 141 12.07 3.96 12.47
C THR A 141 11.26 4.98 11.72
N ASP A 142 11.45 5.08 10.41
CA ASP A 142 10.57 5.84 9.51
C ASP A 142 9.34 5.00 9.17
N ILE A 143 8.15 5.50 9.48
CA ILE A 143 6.88 4.82 9.25
C ILE A 143 6.09 5.57 8.18
N SER A 144 5.61 4.85 7.18
CA SER A 144 4.68 5.37 6.16
C SER A 144 3.72 4.26 5.73
N VAL A 145 2.58 4.18 6.40
CA VAL A 145 1.63 3.07 6.24
C VAL A 145 0.25 3.60 5.89
N ASN A 146 -0.37 3.00 4.88
CA ASN A 146 -1.75 3.27 4.48
C ASN A 146 -2.69 2.28 5.18
N PHE A 147 -3.67 2.80 5.90
CA PHE A 147 -4.66 2.02 6.64
C PHE A 147 -6.03 2.19 6.02
N SER A 148 -6.78 1.09 5.85
CA SER A 148 -8.21 1.16 5.59
C SER A 148 -8.95 1.52 6.89
N CYS A 149 -9.90 2.44 6.78
CA CYS A 149 -10.78 2.84 7.88
C CYS A 149 -12.21 2.34 7.66
N ASP A 150 -12.40 1.22 6.95
CA ASP A 150 -13.72 0.71 6.54
C ASP A 150 -14.29 -0.32 7.52
N ASP A 151 -13.49 -0.72 8.51
CA ASP A 151 -13.87 -1.73 9.51
C ASP A 151 -14.32 -1.09 10.84
N SER A 152 -14.75 -1.91 11.78
CA SER A 152 -15.13 -1.43 13.12
C SER A 152 -13.93 -0.77 13.82
N PRO A 153 -14.17 0.22 14.71
CA PRO A 153 -13.08 0.88 15.44
C PRO A 153 -12.17 -0.08 16.21
N ASP A 154 -12.70 -1.17 16.72
CA ASP A 154 -11.92 -2.15 17.48
C ASP A 154 -11.05 -2.99 16.56
N ASN A 155 -11.55 -3.37 15.39
CA ASN A 155 -10.77 -4.07 14.37
C ASN A 155 -9.67 -3.17 13.80
N ILE A 156 -9.96 -1.89 13.56
CA ILE A 156 -8.96 -0.90 13.12
C ILE A 156 -7.83 -0.79 14.15
N ARG A 157 -8.14 -0.73 15.46
CA ARG A 157 -7.11 -0.71 16.51
C ARG A 157 -6.27 -1.98 16.50
N ALA A 158 -6.94 -3.14 16.51
CA ALA A 158 -6.25 -4.43 16.57
C ALA A 158 -5.37 -4.67 15.33
N SER A 159 -5.85 -4.36 14.13
CA SER A 159 -5.07 -4.49 12.91
C SER A 159 -3.88 -3.53 12.89
N THR A 160 -4.07 -2.26 13.26
CA THR A 160 -3.01 -1.26 13.31
C THR A 160 -1.90 -1.66 14.29
N GLN A 161 -2.26 -2.09 15.50
CA GLN A 161 -1.30 -2.55 16.51
C GLN A 161 -0.53 -3.78 16.04
N ARG A 162 -1.21 -4.74 15.45
CA ARG A 162 -0.58 -5.94 14.89
C ARG A 162 0.37 -5.60 13.75
N GLU A 163 -0.05 -4.76 12.82
CA GLU A 163 0.71 -4.37 11.64
C GLU A 163 1.94 -3.55 11.99
N LEU A 164 1.87 -2.71 13.01
CA LEU A 164 2.97 -1.88 13.48
C LEU A 164 3.79 -2.55 14.60
N SER A 165 3.47 -3.78 14.99
CA SER A 165 4.25 -4.50 16.00
C SER A 165 5.76 -4.65 15.70
N PRO A 166 6.21 -4.67 14.41
CA PRO A 166 7.62 -4.72 14.06
C PRO A 166 8.38 -3.40 14.27
N VAL A 167 7.66 -2.30 14.48
CA VAL A 167 8.26 -0.97 14.67
C VAL A 167 9.14 -0.92 15.90
N GLY A 168 10.29 -0.30 15.79
CA GLY A 168 11.23 -0.11 16.90
C GLY A 168 12.53 -0.89 16.74
N LYS A 169 12.63 -1.76 15.71
CA LYS A 169 13.87 -2.39 15.25
C LYS A 169 14.08 -2.24 13.75
N ALA A 170 13.02 -1.92 13.01
CA ALA A 170 13.10 -1.65 11.59
C ALA A 170 13.72 -0.27 11.33
N LYS A 171 14.41 -0.14 10.22
CA LYS A 171 14.87 1.14 9.68
C LYS A 171 13.70 1.91 9.08
N SER A 172 12.82 1.20 8.38
CA SER A 172 11.56 1.76 7.84
C SER A 172 10.45 0.71 7.82
N VAL A 173 9.20 1.21 7.90
CA VAL A 173 8.00 0.39 7.74
C VAL A 173 7.08 1.10 6.76
N THR A 174 6.74 0.43 5.67
CA THR A 174 5.86 0.95 4.62
C THR A 174 4.77 -0.07 4.29
N ARG A 175 3.69 0.39 3.66
CA ARG A 175 2.71 -0.50 3.02
C ARG A 175 2.83 -0.36 1.52
N GLY A 176 3.06 -1.48 0.82
CA GLY A 176 3.13 -1.53 -0.63
C GLY A 176 1.74 -1.51 -1.29
N GLU A 177 1.66 -0.92 -2.47
CA GLU A 177 0.55 -1.11 -3.39
C GLU A 177 1.04 -2.03 -4.52
N PRO A 178 0.23 -2.95 -5.07
CA PRO A 178 -1.22 -3.05 -4.94
C PRO A 178 -1.72 -4.04 -3.89
N ASP A 179 -0.87 -4.86 -3.31
CA ASP A 179 -1.26 -6.01 -2.48
C ASP A 179 -1.55 -5.65 -1.01
N GLY A 180 -1.24 -4.41 -0.62
CA GLY A 180 -1.46 -3.94 0.75
C GLY A 180 -0.58 -4.60 1.81
N SER A 181 0.47 -5.33 1.40
CA SER A 181 1.40 -5.97 2.32
C SER A 181 2.22 -4.93 3.09
N ILE A 182 2.54 -5.23 4.34
CA ILE A 182 3.47 -4.42 5.12
C ILE A 182 4.89 -4.86 4.80
N HIS A 183 5.70 -3.88 4.42
CA HIS A 183 7.12 -4.04 4.16
C HIS A 183 7.93 -3.37 5.27
N ALA A 184 8.77 -4.14 5.94
CA ALA A 184 9.69 -3.64 6.98
C ALA A 184 11.14 -3.87 6.55
N ASP A 185 11.95 -2.80 6.55
CA ASP A 185 13.39 -2.87 6.30
C ASP A 185 14.16 -2.87 7.62
N TYR A 186 14.85 -3.97 7.93
CA TYR A 186 15.66 -4.10 9.14
C TYR A 186 17.14 -3.78 8.94
N GLY A 187 17.58 -3.61 7.70
CA GLY A 187 18.99 -3.36 7.39
C GLY A 187 19.94 -4.51 7.73
N THR A 188 19.77 -5.17 8.87
CA THR A 188 20.57 -6.33 9.30
C THR A 188 19.68 -7.46 9.84
N VAL A 189 20.15 -8.70 9.75
CA VAL A 189 19.44 -9.88 10.26
C VAL A 189 19.17 -9.79 11.75
N ASP A 190 20.16 -9.33 12.53
CA ASP A 190 20.06 -9.25 13.98
C ASP A 190 19.02 -8.24 14.48
N ALA A 191 18.62 -7.31 13.62
CA ALA A 191 17.58 -6.33 13.94
C ALA A 191 16.18 -6.91 13.79
N ALA A 192 15.99 -7.97 12.99
CA ALA A 192 14.66 -8.54 12.75
C ALA A 192 14.17 -9.33 13.99
N PRO A 193 12.92 -9.08 14.44
CA PRO A 193 12.35 -9.86 15.54
C PRO A 193 12.06 -11.30 15.09
N ALA A 194 12.11 -12.26 16.02
CA ALA A 194 11.82 -13.66 15.76
C ALA A 194 10.42 -13.87 15.13
N SER A 195 9.44 -13.06 15.50
CA SER A 195 8.10 -13.13 14.93
C SER A 195 8.04 -12.85 13.41
N ILE A 196 9.10 -12.32 12.81
CA ILE A 196 9.23 -12.08 11.38
C ILE A 196 10.03 -13.19 10.71
N THR A 197 11.10 -13.63 11.36
CA THR A 197 11.94 -14.73 10.84
C THR A 197 11.31 -16.11 11.07
N GLU A 198 10.38 -16.20 12.03
CA GLU A 198 9.63 -17.40 12.37
C GLU A 198 8.11 -17.08 12.37
N PRO A 199 7.45 -17.06 11.22
CA PRO A 199 6.04 -16.72 11.14
C PRO A 199 5.16 -17.74 11.83
N THR A 200 4.38 -17.31 12.83
CA THR A 200 3.52 -18.18 13.63
C THR A 200 2.04 -18.04 13.31
N SER A 201 1.66 -17.08 12.48
CA SER A 201 0.26 -16.80 12.17
C SER A 201 -0.04 -17.01 10.69
N PRO A 202 -1.06 -17.83 10.35
CA PRO A 202 -1.45 -18.10 8.95
C PRO A 202 -2.07 -16.90 8.24
N ASP A 203 -2.59 -15.92 8.97
CA ASP A 203 -3.43 -14.86 8.40
C ASP A 203 -2.63 -13.65 7.87
N PHE A 204 -1.31 -13.75 7.74
CA PHE A 204 -0.51 -12.57 7.48
C PHE A 204 0.53 -12.75 6.37
N TYR A 205 0.24 -12.13 5.23
CA TYR A 205 1.22 -11.93 4.17
C TYR A 205 2.28 -10.92 4.65
N LYS A 206 3.53 -11.35 4.78
CA LYS A 206 4.63 -10.51 5.26
C LYS A 206 5.69 -10.33 4.19
N THR A 207 6.05 -9.09 3.94
CA THR A 207 7.22 -8.74 3.13
C THR A 207 8.18 -7.89 3.96
N PHE A 208 9.43 -8.22 3.94
CA PHE A 208 10.47 -7.47 4.67
C PHE A 208 11.81 -7.54 3.95
N THR A 209 12.69 -6.58 4.23
CA THR A 209 14.06 -6.58 3.72
C THR A 209 15.04 -6.88 4.86
N LEU A 210 15.94 -7.82 4.58
CA LEU A 210 17.06 -8.16 5.45
C LEU A 210 18.35 -8.14 4.64
N ASN A 211 19.32 -7.30 5.02
CA ASN A 211 20.62 -7.24 4.32
C ASN A 211 20.48 -7.10 2.79
N ASN A 212 19.56 -6.25 2.32
CA ASN A 212 19.20 -6.03 0.91
C ASN A 212 18.53 -7.25 0.22
N TRP A 213 18.13 -8.26 0.95
CA TRP A 213 17.32 -9.36 0.44
C TRP A 213 15.86 -9.14 0.77
N ASN A 214 15.01 -9.09 -0.24
CA ASN A 214 13.57 -9.01 -0.08
C ASN A 214 13.02 -10.38 0.27
N VAL A 215 12.33 -10.49 1.39
CA VAL A 215 11.72 -11.74 1.86
C VAL A 215 10.22 -11.60 1.88
N THR A 216 9.52 -12.55 1.30
CA THR A 216 8.07 -12.57 1.22
C THR A 216 7.54 -13.91 1.71
N TYR A 217 6.56 -13.87 2.62
CA TYR A 217 5.84 -15.03 3.10
C TYR A 217 4.41 -15.03 2.57
N SER A 218 4.03 -16.13 1.92
CA SER A 218 2.66 -16.42 1.51
C SER A 218 2.21 -17.72 2.16
N PRO A 219 1.10 -17.75 2.89
CA PRO A 219 0.60 -18.98 3.52
C PRO A 219 0.14 -19.98 2.45
N THR A 220 0.10 -21.25 2.82
CA THR A 220 -0.59 -22.28 2.07
C THR A 220 -2.10 -22.04 2.08
N LYS A 221 -2.85 -22.74 1.22
CA LYS A 221 -4.32 -22.67 1.17
C LYS A 221 -4.99 -23.09 2.50
N ASP A 222 -4.33 -23.91 3.30
CA ASP A 222 -4.77 -24.33 4.63
C ASP A 222 -4.27 -23.38 5.75
N GLY A 223 -3.58 -22.29 5.36
CA GLY A 223 -3.05 -21.29 6.29
C GLY A 223 -1.77 -21.71 7.01
N SER A 224 -1.14 -22.82 6.65
CA SER A 224 0.13 -23.24 7.24
C SER A 224 1.33 -22.50 6.62
N TYR A 225 2.43 -22.44 7.38
CA TYR A 225 3.75 -22.01 6.89
C TYR A 225 4.77 -23.10 7.16
N SER A 226 5.65 -23.31 6.21
CA SER A 226 6.93 -23.95 6.53
C SER A 226 7.80 -22.95 7.31
N ASN A 227 8.70 -23.46 8.13
CA ASN A 227 9.60 -22.62 8.93
C ASN A 227 11.07 -22.85 8.54
N PRO A 228 11.48 -22.48 7.31
CA PRO A 228 12.87 -22.60 6.93
C PRO A 228 13.74 -21.63 7.71
N PRO A 229 15.03 -21.92 7.89
CA PRO A 229 15.97 -21.04 8.56
C PRO A 229 16.36 -19.85 7.67
N VAL A 230 15.43 -18.91 7.46
CA VAL A 230 15.57 -17.77 6.51
C VAL A 230 16.86 -16.99 6.73
N THR A 231 17.27 -16.77 7.98
CA THR A 231 18.51 -16.08 8.29
C THR A 231 19.74 -16.80 7.75
N ARG A 232 19.78 -18.14 7.83
CA ARG A 232 20.86 -18.95 7.25
C ARG A 232 20.80 -18.95 5.72
N VAL A 233 19.59 -18.98 5.14
CA VAL A 233 19.39 -18.86 3.69
C VAL A 233 19.93 -17.54 3.18
N ILE A 234 19.61 -16.43 3.83
CA ILE A 234 20.15 -15.10 3.48
C ILE A 234 21.67 -15.06 3.60
N ALA A 235 22.21 -15.57 4.69
CA ALA A 235 23.66 -15.61 4.89
C ALA A 235 24.38 -16.43 3.80
N ALA A 236 23.78 -17.53 3.38
CA ALA A 236 24.28 -18.37 2.29
C ALA A 236 24.15 -17.65 0.92
N ALA A 237 22.98 -17.09 0.61
CA ALA A 237 22.72 -16.40 -0.65
C ALA A 237 23.61 -15.16 -0.85
N ARG A 238 23.95 -14.46 0.22
CA ARG A 238 24.88 -13.32 0.19
C ARG A 238 26.32 -13.67 -0.19
N GLN A 239 26.68 -14.93 -0.17
CA GLN A 239 27.99 -15.34 -0.68
C GLN A 239 28.04 -15.23 -2.22
N ALA A 240 26.90 -15.39 -2.88
CA ALA A 240 26.78 -15.29 -4.34
C ALA A 240 26.36 -13.89 -4.80
N SER A 241 25.52 -13.18 -4.05
CA SER A 241 25.00 -11.87 -4.46
C SER A 241 24.72 -10.96 -3.27
N PRO A 242 24.96 -9.63 -3.41
CA PRO A 242 24.68 -8.66 -2.36
C PRO A 242 23.17 -8.42 -2.13
N ALA A 243 22.32 -8.75 -3.11
CA ALA A 243 20.87 -8.52 -3.07
C ALA A 243 20.12 -9.59 -3.85
N GLY A 244 18.85 -9.80 -3.51
CA GLY A 244 17.98 -10.76 -4.18
C GLY A 244 16.61 -10.85 -3.50
N THR A 245 15.87 -11.90 -3.88
CA THR A 245 14.52 -12.16 -3.35
C THR A 245 14.43 -13.60 -2.82
N ILE A 246 13.80 -13.73 -1.67
CA ILE A 246 13.42 -15.01 -1.07
C ILE A 246 11.91 -15.01 -0.93
N GLU A 247 11.25 -15.98 -1.53
CA GLU A 247 9.81 -16.17 -1.42
C GLU A 247 9.53 -17.54 -0.79
N LEU A 248 8.77 -17.53 0.30
CA LEU A 248 8.22 -18.72 0.91
C LEU A 248 6.73 -18.77 0.61
N SER A 249 6.34 -19.62 -0.33
CA SER A 249 4.94 -19.86 -0.70
C SER A 249 4.52 -21.25 -0.26
N GLY A 250 3.81 -21.31 0.85
CA GLY A 250 3.47 -22.56 1.49
C GLY A 250 4.74 -23.36 1.87
N ASN A 251 4.93 -24.51 1.23
CA ASN A 251 6.08 -25.39 1.46
C ASN A 251 7.14 -25.27 0.36
N THR A 252 7.04 -24.24 -0.48
CA THR A 252 8.02 -23.94 -1.54
C THR A 252 8.87 -22.75 -1.14
N LEU A 253 10.17 -22.94 -1.14
CA LEU A 253 11.16 -21.88 -0.97
C LEU A 253 11.77 -21.53 -2.32
N SER A 254 11.62 -20.29 -2.75
CA SER A 254 12.20 -19.76 -3.97
C SER A 254 13.27 -18.72 -3.63
N VAL A 255 14.45 -18.83 -4.22
CA VAL A 255 15.55 -17.90 -4.05
C VAL A 255 15.97 -17.38 -5.42
N THR A 256 15.86 -16.07 -5.64
CA THR A 256 16.15 -15.38 -6.91
C THR A 256 17.25 -14.37 -6.71
N GLY A 257 18.09 -14.18 -7.72
CA GLY A 257 19.19 -13.21 -7.68
C GLY A 257 20.52 -13.80 -7.22
N LEU A 258 20.68 -15.12 -7.30
CA LEU A 258 21.98 -15.78 -7.09
C LEU A 258 22.87 -15.54 -8.33
N VAL A 259 23.29 -14.30 -8.53
CA VAL A 259 24.04 -13.85 -9.71
C VAL A 259 25.51 -14.25 -9.55
N THR A 260 26.07 -14.83 -10.63
CA THR A 260 27.52 -15.01 -10.79
C THR A 260 28.06 -13.96 -11.75
N ASP A 261 29.34 -13.65 -11.65
CA ASP A 261 30.01 -12.59 -12.45
C ASP A 261 29.93 -12.81 -13.97
N ASP A 262 29.55 -14.03 -14.42
CA ASP A 262 29.64 -14.45 -15.81
C ASP A 262 28.33 -14.47 -16.59
N ASP A 263 27.20 -14.08 -16.01
CA ASP A 263 25.84 -14.20 -16.61
C ASP A 263 25.49 -15.59 -17.17
N GLN A 264 26.15 -16.65 -16.72
CA GLN A 264 26.09 -17.99 -17.31
C GLN A 264 25.17 -18.95 -16.56
N GLY A 265 24.28 -18.43 -15.74
CA GLY A 265 23.35 -19.25 -14.95
C GLY A 265 23.90 -19.60 -13.57
N LEU A 266 23.18 -20.49 -12.86
CA LEU A 266 23.54 -20.88 -11.49
C LEU A 266 24.75 -21.81 -11.49
N THR A 267 25.83 -21.38 -10.84
CA THR A 267 26.98 -22.25 -10.59
C THR A 267 26.80 -23.03 -9.28
N PRO A 268 27.47 -24.19 -9.12
CA PRO A 268 27.48 -24.90 -7.85
C PRO A 268 27.97 -24.07 -6.68
N GLU A 269 28.92 -23.16 -6.90
CA GLU A 269 29.46 -22.24 -5.90
C GLU A 269 28.41 -21.25 -5.38
N ALA A 270 27.54 -20.75 -6.25
CA ALA A 270 26.49 -19.82 -5.89
C ALA A 270 25.28 -20.50 -5.22
N ALA A 271 24.91 -21.69 -5.71
CA ALA A 271 23.68 -22.38 -5.32
C ALA A 271 23.87 -23.32 -4.12
N ALA A 272 25.00 -24.04 -4.04
CA ALA A 272 25.23 -25.04 -3.01
C ALA A 272 25.13 -24.52 -1.58
N PRO A 273 25.63 -23.31 -1.22
CA PRO A 273 25.46 -22.78 0.14
C PRO A 273 23.98 -22.61 0.53
N VAL A 274 23.12 -22.23 -0.41
CA VAL A 274 21.68 -22.09 -0.17
C VAL A 274 21.03 -23.45 0.06
N VAL A 275 21.35 -24.44 -0.76
CA VAL A 275 20.88 -25.83 -0.59
C VAL A 275 21.33 -26.38 0.75
N HIS A 276 22.59 -26.19 1.12
CA HIS A 276 23.15 -26.61 2.42
C HIS A 276 22.43 -25.94 3.60
N ALA A 277 22.07 -24.65 3.49
CA ALA A 277 21.36 -23.93 4.55
C ALA A 277 19.99 -24.56 4.89
N VAL A 278 19.39 -25.31 3.95
CA VAL A 278 18.12 -26.04 4.09
C VAL A 278 18.27 -27.54 3.79
N ALA A 279 19.44 -28.12 4.09
CA ALA A 279 19.79 -29.49 3.75
C ALA A 279 18.78 -30.52 4.29
N ASP A 280 18.28 -30.32 5.52
CA ASP A 280 17.17 -31.09 6.08
C ASP A 280 15.85 -30.41 5.71
N CYS A 281 15.37 -30.76 4.52
CA CYS A 281 14.11 -30.19 4.01
C CYS A 281 12.90 -30.60 4.83
N HIS A 282 12.91 -31.78 5.47
CA HIS A 282 11.82 -32.25 6.30
C HIS A 282 11.69 -31.40 7.58
N THR A 283 12.79 -31.14 8.30
CA THR A 283 12.80 -30.28 9.47
C THR A 283 12.43 -28.83 9.12
N ALA A 284 12.82 -28.36 7.92
CA ALA A 284 12.42 -27.05 7.43
C ALA A 284 10.95 -26.99 6.96
N GLY A 285 10.23 -28.13 6.91
CA GLY A 285 8.85 -28.19 6.42
C GLY A 285 8.71 -27.90 4.92
N LEU A 286 9.80 -28.03 4.16
CA LEU A 286 9.82 -27.72 2.75
C LEU A 286 9.59 -28.98 1.88
N THR A 287 8.81 -28.82 0.83
CA THR A 287 8.63 -29.85 -0.20
C THR A 287 9.39 -29.52 -1.48
N THR A 288 9.62 -28.23 -1.73
CA THR A 288 10.23 -27.75 -2.97
C THR A 288 11.21 -26.61 -2.67
N LEU A 289 12.37 -26.66 -3.32
CA LEU A 289 13.34 -25.57 -3.37
C LEU A 289 13.53 -25.16 -4.83
N GLN A 290 13.40 -23.88 -5.11
CA GLN A 290 13.60 -23.29 -6.43
C GLN A 290 14.70 -22.24 -6.36
N LEU A 291 15.67 -22.33 -7.26
CA LEU A 291 16.79 -21.39 -7.33
C LEU A 291 16.85 -20.76 -8.73
N ASN A 292 17.17 -19.45 -8.77
CA ASN A 292 17.28 -18.71 -10.02
C ASN A 292 18.36 -17.62 -9.91
N SER A 293 19.13 -17.42 -10.99
CA SER A 293 20.11 -16.35 -11.13
C SER A 293 19.48 -15.01 -11.55
N TRP A 294 18.23 -15.01 -11.99
CA TRP A 294 17.58 -13.80 -12.48
C TRP A 294 17.49 -12.72 -11.40
N SER A 295 17.85 -11.49 -11.77
CA SER A 295 17.63 -10.30 -10.94
C SER A 295 16.46 -9.49 -11.49
N PRO A 296 15.50 -9.04 -10.65
CA PRO A 296 14.40 -8.18 -11.10
C PRO A 296 14.85 -6.87 -11.71
N ASP A 297 16.08 -6.44 -11.43
CA ASP A 297 16.65 -5.20 -11.95
C ASP A 297 17.33 -5.38 -13.33
N THR A 298 17.47 -6.60 -13.82
CA THR A 298 18.06 -6.88 -15.13
C THR A 298 16.96 -7.03 -16.18
N THR A 299 17.02 -6.21 -17.22
CA THR A 299 16.15 -6.31 -18.41
C THR A 299 16.55 -7.47 -19.36
N SER A 300 17.33 -8.43 -18.88
CA SER A 300 17.77 -9.59 -19.67
C SER A 300 16.55 -10.42 -20.04
N SER A 301 16.30 -10.54 -21.33
CA SER A 301 15.19 -11.34 -21.90
C SER A 301 15.44 -12.85 -21.87
N VAL A 302 16.56 -13.28 -21.33
CA VAL A 302 16.89 -14.70 -21.17
C VAL A 302 16.45 -15.11 -19.77
N ALA A 303 15.20 -15.54 -19.65
CA ALA A 303 14.73 -16.19 -18.44
C ALA A 303 15.52 -17.50 -18.25
N ASP A 304 16.45 -17.52 -17.30
CA ASP A 304 17.06 -18.75 -16.87
C ASP A 304 15.98 -19.66 -16.27
N PRO A 305 15.98 -20.95 -16.61
CA PRO A 305 15.03 -21.87 -16.02
C PRO A 305 15.29 -21.98 -14.53
N TRP A 306 14.19 -22.02 -13.76
CA TRP A 306 14.28 -22.33 -12.35
C TRP A 306 14.89 -23.73 -12.16
N LEU A 307 15.97 -23.82 -11.38
CA LEU A 307 16.43 -25.11 -10.87
C LEU A 307 15.50 -25.52 -9.72
N THR A 308 14.90 -26.69 -9.84
CA THR A 308 13.90 -27.16 -8.89
C THR A 308 14.35 -28.47 -8.25
N PHE A 309 14.35 -28.48 -6.92
CA PHE A 309 14.65 -29.65 -6.09
C PHE A 309 13.42 -30.04 -5.31
N THR A 310 13.15 -31.33 -5.23
CA THR A 310 12.05 -31.90 -4.44
C THR A 310 12.58 -32.60 -3.20
N CYS A 311 11.92 -32.40 -2.07
CA CYS A 311 12.26 -33.05 -0.81
C CYS A 311 11.75 -34.51 -0.80
N ASN A 312 12.66 -35.46 -0.78
CA ASN A 312 12.37 -36.89 -0.67
C ASN A 312 13.06 -37.47 0.57
N ASN A 313 12.27 -37.91 1.54
CA ASN A 313 12.78 -38.52 2.78
C ASN A 313 13.81 -37.62 3.53
N GLY A 314 13.59 -36.31 3.53
CA GLY A 314 14.45 -35.34 4.22
C GLY A 314 15.67 -34.87 3.42
N THR A 315 15.84 -35.36 2.18
CA THR A 315 16.94 -34.97 1.29
C THR A 315 16.43 -34.40 -0.03
N TRP A 316 17.18 -33.46 -0.59
CA TRP A 316 16.87 -32.85 -1.87
C TRP A 316 17.21 -33.78 -3.04
N THR A 317 16.32 -33.90 -3.99
CA THR A 317 16.53 -34.59 -5.26
C THR A 317 16.20 -33.65 -6.42
N PRO A 318 17.00 -33.66 -7.51
CA PRO A 318 16.71 -32.81 -8.67
C PRO A 318 15.41 -33.26 -9.35
N THR A 319 14.66 -32.28 -9.88
CA THR A 319 13.38 -32.55 -10.55
C THR A 319 13.58 -32.81 -12.05
N HIS A 320 14.63 -32.25 -12.64
CA HIS A 320 14.96 -32.34 -14.05
C HIS A 320 16.45 -32.44 -14.25
N GLU A 321 16.85 -33.07 -15.39
CA GLU A 321 18.19 -32.88 -15.92
C GLU A 321 18.24 -31.51 -16.61
N SER A 322 19.20 -30.68 -16.21
CA SER A 322 19.34 -29.30 -16.74
C SER A 322 19.65 -29.30 -18.23
N THR A 323 18.91 -28.51 -18.99
CA THR A 323 19.10 -28.36 -20.44
C THR A 323 20.13 -27.30 -20.85
N ARG A 324 20.73 -26.55 -19.91
CA ARG A 324 21.61 -25.41 -20.21
C ARG A 324 22.92 -25.36 -19.43
N GLY A 325 23.52 -26.52 -19.13
CA GLY A 325 24.80 -26.56 -18.41
C GLY A 325 24.73 -26.26 -16.91
N GLN A 326 23.52 -26.13 -16.39
CA GLN A 326 23.25 -26.02 -14.95
C GLN A 326 23.16 -27.47 -14.45
N ASP A 327 24.10 -27.87 -13.61
CA ASP A 327 24.20 -29.25 -13.12
C ASP A 327 23.64 -29.32 -11.70
N GLU A 328 22.34 -29.67 -11.59
CA GLU A 328 21.67 -29.88 -10.30
C GLU A 328 22.37 -30.90 -9.44
N ALA A 329 22.96 -31.97 -10.06
CA ALA A 329 23.70 -32.98 -9.34
C ALA A 329 25.02 -32.44 -8.77
N ALA A 330 25.73 -31.58 -9.52
CA ALA A 330 26.94 -30.93 -9.02
C ALA A 330 26.64 -29.96 -7.86
N ILE A 331 25.50 -29.27 -7.92
CA ILE A 331 25.04 -28.40 -6.83
C ILE A 331 24.78 -29.22 -5.57
N LEU A 332 24.07 -30.34 -5.66
CA LEU A 332 23.79 -31.23 -4.53
C LEU A 332 25.07 -31.83 -3.94
N ASN A 333 25.99 -32.33 -4.81
CA ASN A 333 27.27 -32.86 -4.38
C ASN A 333 28.08 -31.81 -3.62
N LYS A 334 28.15 -30.60 -4.17
CA LYS A 334 28.84 -29.47 -3.53
C LYS A 334 28.19 -29.08 -2.19
N ALA A 335 26.84 -29.07 -2.12
CA ALA A 335 26.14 -28.79 -0.89
C ALA A 335 26.37 -29.82 0.22
N ALA A 336 26.61 -31.08 -0.16
CA ALA A 336 26.94 -32.15 0.78
C ALA A 336 28.39 -32.08 1.32
N GLU A 337 29.28 -31.33 0.65
CA GLU A 337 30.66 -31.12 1.06
C GLU A 337 30.82 -29.97 2.07
N LEU A 338 29.80 -29.09 2.19
CA LEU A 338 29.78 -27.93 3.09
C LEU A 338 29.33 -28.32 4.50
#